data_07d6016652b00bbaa3279ee0ea05a409
#
_entry.id   07d6016652b00bbaa3279ee0ea05a409
#
_cell.length_a   1.000
_cell.length_b   1.000
_cell.length_c   1.000
_cell.angle_alpha   90.00
_cell.angle_beta   90.00
_cell.angle_gamma   90.00
#
_symmetry.space_group_name_H-M   'P 1'
#
loop_
_entity.id
_entity.type
_entity.pdbx_description
1 polymer ?
#
loop_
_entity_poly.entity_id
_entity_poly.type
_entity_poly.pdbx_seq_one_letter_code
_entity_poly.pdbx_strand_id
1 'polypeptide(L)'
;MKKQIFDYYAMSIADQFNITLEEMFTQTKTSHIVDARQLLYWLCIERPIKKSYIKTFCQNNGYDVSYSTLRHGYKSAKILIGSDPDFKAMVTSIQENDN
;
A
#
# COMPACT_ATOMS: atom_id res chain seq x y z
N MET A 1 -0.66 5.57 16.53
CA MET A 1 0.59 4.96 16.04
C MET A 1 0.38 4.27 14.69
N LYS A 2 -0.52 3.29 14.65
CA LYS A 2 -0.76 2.54 13.40
C LYS A 2 -1.29 3.41 12.26
N LYS A 3 -2.19 4.35 12.57
CA LYS A 3 -2.72 5.28 11.56
C LYS A 3 -1.61 6.16 10.99
N GLN A 4 -0.70 6.62 11.82
CA GLN A 4 0.42 7.46 11.38
C GLN A 4 1.36 6.68 10.47
N ILE A 5 1.61 5.40 10.77
CA ILE A 5 2.42 4.53 9.92
C ILE A 5 1.72 4.30 8.58
N PHE A 6 0.42 4.01 8.61
CA PHE A 6 -0.37 3.85 7.39
C PHE A 6 -0.31 5.11 6.53
N ASP A 7 -0.53 6.27 7.13
CA ASP A 7 -0.51 7.55 6.41
C ASP A 7 0.87 7.79 5.79
N TYR A 8 1.94 7.50 6.52
CA TYR A 8 3.29 7.65 6.00
C TYR A 8 3.53 6.75 4.79
N TYR A 9 3.11 5.47 4.88
CA TYR A 9 3.26 4.53 3.77
C TYR A 9 2.43 4.98 2.56
N ALA A 10 1.19 5.38 2.79
CA ALA A 10 0.30 5.82 1.71
C ALA A 10 0.87 7.04 0.99
N MET A 11 1.34 8.03 1.75
CA MET A 11 1.93 9.25 1.18
C MET A 11 3.23 8.93 0.44
N SER A 12 4.06 8.06 1.00
CA SER A 12 5.34 7.68 0.37
C SER A 12 5.12 6.96 -0.95
N ILE A 13 4.17 6.02 -0.99
CA ILE A 13 3.83 5.30 -2.22
C ILE A 13 3.24 6.25 -3.25
N ALA A 14 2.31 7.11 -2.84
CA ALA A 14 1.69 8.07 -3.74
C ALA A 14 2.74 8.98 -4.38
N ASP A 15 3.69 9.44 -3.58
CA ASP A 15 4.78 10.29 -4.07
C ASP A 15 5.64 9.55 -5.11
N GLN A 16 6.01 8.31 -4.81
CA GLN A 16 6.82 7.49 -5.71
C GLN A 16 6.10 7.18 -7.03
N PHE A 17 4.79 7.01 -6.98
CA PHE A 17 3.97 6.74 -8.17
C PHE A 17 3.49 8.02 -8.86
N ASN A 18 3.82 9.18 -8.28
CA ASN A 18 3.39 10.47 -8.80
C ASN A 18 1.86 10.57 -8.95
N ILE A 19 1.16 10.11 -7.92
CA ILE A 19 -0.30 10.17 -7.83
C ILE A 19 -0.69 10.85 -6.52
N THR A 20 -1.94 11.31 -6.45
CA THR A 20 -2.49 11.86 -5.21
C THR A 20 -3.04 10.74 -4.35
N LEU A 21 -3.24 11.01 -3.05
CA LEU A 21 -3.94 10.06 -2.17
C LEU A 21 -5.36 9.81 -2.67
N GLU A 22 -6.02 10.84 -3.19
CA GLU A 22 -7.36 10.71 -3.74
C GLU A 22 -7.38 9.71 -4.90
N GLU A 23 -6.41 9.81 -5.81
CA GLU A 23 -6.27 8.86 -6.93
C GLU A 23 -6.00 7.44 -6.42
N MET A 24 -5.14 7.31 -5.42
CA MET A 24 -4.79 6.02 -4.84
C MET A 24 -6.02 5.28 -4.31
N PHE A 25 -6.93 6.01 -3.65
CA PHE A 25 -8.10 5.43 -3.01
C PHE A 25 -9.38 5.56 -3.85
N THR A 26 -9.23 5.71 -5.17
CA THR A 26 -10.35 5.72 -6.12
C THR A 26 -10.60 4.29 -6.61
N GLN A 27 -11.88 3.95 -6.80
CA GLN A 27 -12.27 2.67 -7.38
C GLN A 27 -11.90 2.67 -8.87
N THR A 28 -10.72 2.15 -9.18
CA THR A 28 -10.21 2.07 -10.53
C THR A 28 -9.40 0.79 -10.69
N LYS A 29 -9.35 0.28 -11.93
CA LYS A 29 -8.55 -0.90 -12.29
C LYS A 29 -7.32 -0.52 -13.09
N THR A 30 -6.97 0.76 -13.16
CA THR A 30 -5.74 1.22 -13.79
C THR A 30 -4.56 0.55 -13.10
N SER A 31 -3.73 -0.19 -13.85
CA SER A 31 -2.69 -1.03 -13.25
C SER A 31 -1.70 -0.24 -12.39
N HIS A 32 -1.39 0.99 -12.79
CA HIS A 32 -0.50 1.87 -12.02
C HIS A 32 -1.05 2.13 -10.60
N ILE A 33 -2.34 2.43 -10.50
CA ILE A 33 -3.00 2.70 -9.22
C ILE A 33 -3.17 1.41 -8.42
N VAL A 34 -3.52 0.31 -9.10
CA VAL A 34 -3.66 -1.00 -8.45
C VAL A 34 -2.34 -1.43 -7.84
N ASP A 35 -1.23 -1.28 -8.58
CA ASP A 35 0.10 -1.62 -8.07
C ASP A 35 0.44 -0.80 -6.83
N ALA A 36 0.14 0.50 -6.85
CA ALA A 36 0.38 1.38 -5.71
C ALA A 36 -0.35 0.88 -4.46
N ARG A 37 -1.65 0.55 -4.60
CA ARG A 37 -2.43 0.03 -3.47
C ARG A 37 -1.89 -1.29 -2.96
N GLN A 38 -1.50 -2.19 -3.87
CA GLN A 38 -0.97 -3.51 -3.47
C GLN A 38 0.34 -3.37 -2.70
N LEU A 39 1.21 -2.47 -3.12
CA LEU A 39 2.46 -2.20 -2.40
C LEU A 39 2.17 -1.61 -1.02
N LEU A 40 1.16 -0.75 -0.91
CA LEU A 40 0.72 -0.22 0.38
C LEU A 40 0.25 -1.33 1.31
N TYR A 41 -0.55 -2.27 0.82
CA TYR A 41 -1.01 -3.42 1.62
C TYR A 41 0.17 -4.24 2.10
N TRP A 42 1.14 -4.50 1.21
CA TRP A 42 2.33 -5.28 1.57
C TRP A 42 3.12 -4.59 2.68
N LEU A 43 3.37 -3.29 2.54
CA LEU A 43 4.10 -2.52 3.57
C LEU A 43 3.39 -2.60 4.93
N CYS A 44 2.07 -2.43 4.94
CA CYS A 44 1.30 -2.45 6.18
C CYS A 44 1.31 -3.82 6.84
N ILE A 45 1.16 -4.88 6.06
CA ILE A 45 1.13 -6.25 6.59
C ILE A 45 2.50 -6.65 7.13
N GLU A 46 3.57 -6.25 6.44
CA GLU A 46 4.94 -6.55 6.88
C GLU A 46 5.32 -5.78 8.15
N ARG A 47 4.65 -4.66 8.45
CA ARG A 47 4.99 -3.77 9.57
C ARG A 47 4.70 -4.30 10.99
N PRO A 48 3.92 -5.22 11.35
CA PRO A 48 2.69 -5.86 10.92
C PRO A 48 1.45 -5.13 11.46
N ILE A 49 0.73 -4.49 10.59
CA ILE A 49 -0.55 -3.86 10.93
C ILE A 49 -1.65 -4.88 10.61
N LYS A 50 -2.55 -5.10 11.55
CA LYS A 50 -3.66 -6.05 11.35
C LYS A 50 -4.52 -5.63 10.17
N LYS A 51 -5.00 -6.60 9.41
CA LYS A 51 -5.85 -6.35 8.24
C LYS A 51 -7.10 -5.54 8.59
N SER A 52 -7.66 -5.74 9.80
CA SER A 52 -8.83 -4.97 10.25
C SER A 52 -8.52 -3.48 10.34
N TYR A 53 -7.34 -3.11 10.80
CA TYR A 53 -6.92 -1.70 10.83
C TYR A 53 -6.70 -1.16 9.42
N ILE A 54 -6.07 -1.95 8.56
CA ILE A 54 -5.83 -1.54 7.16
C ILE A 54 -7.17 -1.26 6.48
N LYS A 55 -8.15 -2.14 6.65
CA LYS A 55 -9.49 -1.97 6.11
C LYS A 55 -10.13 -0.68 6.60
N THR A 56 -10.05 -0.42 7.90
CA THR A 56 -10.61 0.80 8.50
C THR A 56 -9.94 2.06 7.94
N PHE A 57 -8.62 2.05 7.82
CA PHE A 57 -7.88 3.21 7.30
C PHE A 57 -8.21 3.47 5.84
N CYS A 58 -8.37 2.43 5.04
CA CYS A 58 -8.81 2.57 3.65
C CYS A 58 -10.22 3.16 3.58
N GLN A 59 -11.13 2.69 4.41
CA GLN A 59 -12.50 3.22 4.48
C GLN A 59 -12.51 4.70 4.84
N ASN A 60 -11.64 5.11 5.76
CA ASN A 60 -11.51 6.51 6.15
C ASN A 60 -11.05 7.39 4.98
N ASN A 61 -10.44 6.80 3.97
CA ASN A 61 -10.03 7.48 2.75
C ASN A 61 -11.03 7.26 1.61
N GLY A 62 -12.22 6.74 1.92
CA GLY A 62 -13.28 6.55 0.94
C GLY A 62 -13.14 5.30 0.08
N TYR A 63 -12.26 4.37 0.46
CA TYR A 63 -12.02 3.16 -0.32
C TYR A 63 -12.40 1.92 0.49
N ASP A 64 -13.47 1.24 0.05
CA ASP A 64 -13.92 0.01 0.70
C ASP A 64 -13.17 -1.18 0.11
N VAL A 65 -12.45 -1.91 0.96
CA VAL A 65 -11.63 -3.05 0.54
C VAL A 65 -11.99 -4.27 1.39
N SER A 66 -12.10 -5.43 0.75
CA SER A 66 -12.36 -6.69 1.45
C SER A 66 -11.07 -7.32 1.96
N TYR A 67 -11.18 -8.22 2.93
CA TYR A 67 -10.02 -8.98 3.41
C TYR A 67 -9.42 -9.84 2.32
N SER A 68 -10.25 -10.40 1.44
CA SER A 68 -9.76 -11.16 0.28
C SER A 68 -8.89 -10.30 -0.64
N THR A 69 -9.33 -9.08 -0.89
CA THR A 69 -8.58 -8.12 -1.73
C THR A 69 -7.24 -7.77 -1.06
N LEU A 70 -7.24 -7.55 0.25
CA LEU A 70 -5.99 -7.28 0.98
C LEU A 70 -5.01 -8.43 0.85
N ARG A 71 -5.49 -9.66 1.04
CA ARG A 71 -4.65 -10.86 0.96
C ARG A 71 -4.11 -11.05 -0.46
N HIS A 72 -4.99 -10.91 -1.46
CA HIS A 72 -4.60 -11.03 -2.86
C HIS A 72 -3.57 -9.95 -3.23
N GLY A 73 -3.82 -8.72 -2.81
CA GLY A 73 -2.91 -7.61 -3.07
C GLY A 73 -1.54 -7.81 -2.44
N TYR A 74 -1.51 -8.34 -1.22
CA TYR A 74 -0.25 -8.67 -0.54
C TYR A 74 0.57 -9.67 -1.36
N LYS A 75 -0.06 -10.74 -1.82
CA LYS A 75 0.61 -11.77 -2.62
C LYS A 75 1.10 -11.21 -3.95
N SER A 76 0.29 -10.40 -4.62
CA SER A 76 0.66 -9.76 -5.89
C SER A 76 1.86 -8.83 -5.72
N ALA A 77 1.84 -8.03 -4.66
CA ALA A 77 2.94 -7.12 -4.35
C ALA A 77 4.23 -7.89 -4.06
N LYS A 78 4.13 -9.01 -3.35
CA LYS A 78 5.28 -9.85 -3.04
C LYS A 78 5.95 -10.34 -4.32
N ILE A 79 5.16 -10.73 -5.31
CA ILE A 79 5.67 -11.15 -6.62
C ILE A 79 6.35 -9.97 -7.34
N LEU A 80 5.69 -8.80 -7.35
CA LEU A 80 6.24 -7.59 -7.96
C LEU A 80 7.60 -7.22 -7.36
N ILE A 81 7.68 -7.21 -6.03
CA ILE A 81 8.90 -6.86 -5.31
C ILE A 81 10.00 -7.86 -5.63
N GLY A 82 9.66 -9.14 -5.72
CA GLY A 82 10.62 -10.19 -6.02
C GLY A 82 11.13 -10.19 -7.47
N SER A 83 10.37 -9.60 -8.40
CA SER A 83 10.70 -9.62 -9.82
C SER A 83 11.17 -8.28 -10.37
N ASP A 84 10.98 -7.18 -9.64
CA ASP A 84 11.34 -5.83 -10.10
C ASP A 84 12.22 -5.14 -9.08
N PRO A 85 13.54 -4.96 -9.40
CA PRO A 85 14.47 -4.31 -8.48
C PRO A 85 14.08 -2.89 -8.09
N ASP A 86 13.37 -2.16 -8.96
CA ASP A 86 12.95 -0.80 -8.67
C ASP A 86 11.88 -0.79 -7.58
N PHE A 87 10.92 -1.70 -7.64
CA PHE A 87 9.92 -1.83 -6.58
C PHE A 87 10.53 -2.29 -5.27
N LYS A 88 11.48 -3.22 -5.34
CA LYS A 88 12.20 -3.67 -4.15
C LYS A 88 12.95 -2.52 -3.49
N ALA A 89 13.66 -1.72 -4.26
CA ALA A 89 14.40 -0.55 -3.75
C ALA A 89 13.44 0.46 -3.12
N MET A 90 12.31 0.70 -3.76
CA MET A 90 11.28 1.63 -3.27
C MET A 90 10.76 1.23 -1.90
N VAL A 91 10.28 -0.01 -1.76
CA VAL A 91 9.71 -0.46 -0.48
C VAL A 91 10.78 -0.56 0.61
N THR A 92 12.00 -0.94 0.27
CA THR A 92 13.11 -0.98 1.22
C THR A 92 13.39 0.41 1.76
N SER A 93 13.46 1.41 0.89
CA SER A 93 13.69 2.79 1.27
C SER A 93 12.59 3.30 2.20
N ILE A 94 11.33 3.01 1.88
CA ILE A 94 10.20 3.44 2.70
C ILE A 94 10.28 2.77 4.08
N GLN A 95 10.59 1.48 4.14
CA GLN A 95 10.72 0.76 5.41
C GLN A 95 11.86 1.30 6.26
N GLU A 96 12.99 1.61 5.65
CA GLU A 96 14.15 2.15 6.37
C GLU A 96 13.86 3.51 6.98
N ASN A 97 13.05 4.33 6.33
CA ASN A 97 12.72 5.67 6.80
C ASN A 97 11.53 5.69 7.76
N ASP A 98 10.94 4.54 8.04
CA ASP A 98 9.80 4.39 8.95
C ASP A 98 10.21 4.48 10.43
N ASN A 99 11.46 4.33 10.73
CA ASN A 99 11.96 4.33 12.12
C ASN A 99 12.21 5.73 12.65
#